data_3cd032fd9c6f3ef7dcb51aa1c1d33fa5
#
_entry.id   3cd032fd9c6f3ef7dcb51aa1c1d33fa5
#
_cell.length_a   1.000
_cell.length_b   1.000
_cell.length_c   1.000
_cell.angle_alpha   90.00
_cell.angle_beta   90.00
_cell.angle_gamma   90.00
#
_symmetry.space_group_name_H-M   'P 1'
#
loop_
_entity.id
_entity.type
_entity.pdbx_description
1 polymer ?
#
loop_
_entity_poly.entity_id
_entity_poly.type
_entity_poly.pdbx_seq_one_letter_code
_entity_poly.pdbx_strand_id
1 'polypeptide(L)'
;MTTGRPGAAAAPNAAYAGQVVHFPDPVRAAKYPDGVRVDAAGYPDFGPYAKAVAEVADPPENFGVDELRLTDYVSANAALYSQGHELWADQQTAVATPAGWTWHHAVGGSAPGWRRMELIPVEVKALLRHHGGLARSAADHGRRGTRPLQDRRPAHFSLSKEGADPVSVSEDLLQAAEERLGYRLPGPYRAFLKLAGGRGPVGVALDTELGMLLDQPFLTLCEEYGVEDLVYANKCLRDHLTKDYLGIAYAQGGILALKVRGDRVGSVWYCVYDDARDTGAPEEAADRVARLLLPCGDTFDEFLLRLAGSPPELETVAELMVDGGFARAVPMG
;
A
#
# COMPACT_ATOMS: atom_id res chain seq x y z
N MET A 1 13.29 -34.97 -26.40
CA MET A 1 13.75 -34.56 -25.09
C MET A 1 13.51 -33.04 -25.01
N THR A 2 12.39 -32.65 -24.42
CA THR A 2 12.00 -31.24 -24.21
C THR A 2 12.74 -30.75 -23.00
N THR A 3 13.70 -29.85 -23.21
CA THR A 3 14.37 -29.11 -22.14
C THR A 3 13.35 -28.15 -21.53
N GLY A 4 12.72 -28.57 -20.44
CA GLY A 4 11.88 -27.70 -19.64
C GLY A 4 12.71 -26.51 -19.14
N ARG A 5 12.25 -25.27 -19.40
CA ARG A 5 12.71 -24.09 -18.69
C ARG A 5 12.59 -24.38 -17.20
N PRO A 6 13.58 -23.98 -16.36
CA PRO A 6 13.42 -24.05 -14.91
C PRO A 6 12.10 -23.37 -14.56
N GLY A 7 11.24 -24.06 -13.84
CA GLY A 7 9.86 -23.67 -13.59
C GLY A 7 9.84 -22.26 -12.98
N ALA A 8 9.03 -21.38 -13.56
CA ALA A 8 8.71 -20.11 -12.96
C ALA A 8 8.17 -20.39 -11.54
N ALA A 9 8.63 -19.65 -10.53
CA ALA A 9 8.14 -19.80 -9.17
C ALA A 9 6.61 -19.63 -9.19
N ALA A 10 5.90 -20.50 -8.44
CA ALA A 10 4.44 -20.43 -8.36
C ALA A 10 4.01 -19.05 -7.84
N ALA A 11 2.90 -18.53 -8.33
CA ALA A 11 2.31 -17.29 -7.80
C ALA A 11 1.93 -17.45 -6.32
N PRO A 12 1.95 -16.36 -5.51
CA PRO A 12 1.61 -16.44 -4.09
C PRO A 12 0.29 -17.12 -3.76
N ASN A 13 -0.70 -16.98 -4.65
CA ASN A 13 -2.03 -17.56 -4.47
C ASN A 13 -2.29 -18.80 -5.36
N ALA A 14 -1.27 -19.50 -5.77
CA ALA A 14 -1.43 -20.72 -6.57
C ALA A 14 -2.37 -21.75 -5.92
N ALA A 15 -2.44 -21.80 -4.60
CA ALA A 15 -3.36 -22.66 -3.86
C ALA A 15 -4.84 -22.30 -4.06
N TYR A 16 -5.15 -21.06 -4.45
CA TYR A 16 -6.50 -20.57 -4.73
C TYR A 16 -6.82 -20.49 -6.22
N ALA A 17 -5.93 -21.00 -7.08
CA ALA A 17 -6.11 -20.91 -8.53
C ALA A 17 -7.48 -21.42 -9.00
N GLY A 18 -8.19 -20.60 -9.76
CA GLY A 18 -9.54 -20.88 -10.26
C GLY A 18 -10.67 -20.70 -9.24
N GLN A 19 -10.37 -20.28 -8.02
CA GLN A 19 -11.35 -20.12 -6.94
C GLN A 19 -11.72 -18.64 -6.72
N VAL A 20 -12.79 -18.44 -5.94
CA VAL A 20 -13.14 -17.14 -5.37
C VAL A 20 -12.76 -17.16 -3.89
N VAL A 21 -12.01 -16.17 -3.44
CA VAL A 21 -11.62 -16.00 -2.04
C VAL A 21 -12.53 -14.95 -1.41
N HIS A 22 -13.26 -15.36 -0.37
CA HIS A 22 -14.16 -14.48 0.39
C HIS A 22 -13.48 -13.93 1.64
N PHE A 23 -13.95 -12.79 2.11
CA PHE A 23 -13.49 -12.21 3.36
C PHE A 23 -13.86 -13.12 4.54
N PRO A 24 -12.93 -13.41 5.45
CA PRO A 24 -13.20 -14.27 6.60
C PRO A 24 -14.07 -13.60 7.67
N ASP A 25 -14.12 -12.26 7.72
CA ASP A 25 -14.95 -11.54 8.66
C ASP A 25 -16.33 -11.19 8.04
N PRO A 26 -17.41 -11.26 8.83
CA PRO A 26 -18.77 -11.11 8.29
C PRO A 26 -19.08 -9.69 7.80
N VAL A 27 -18.43 -8.65 8.34
CA VAL A 27 -18.70 -7.27 7.93
C VAL A 27 -18.16 -7.01 6.52
N ARG A 28 -16.90 -7.42 6.25
CA ARG A 28 -16.35 -7.32 4.90
C ARG A 28 -17.01 -8.28 3.93
N ALA A 29 -17.35 -9.50 4.37
CA ALA A 29 -18.08 -10.44 3.53
C ALA A 29 -19.44 -9.87 3.09
N ALA A 30 -20.13 -9.13 3.94
CA ALA A 30 -21.36 -8.44 3.57
C ALA A 30 -21.12 -7.24 2.64
N LYS A 31 -20.00 -6.51 2.82
CA LYS A 31 -19.62 -5.37 1.98
C LYS A 31 -19.13 -5.81 0.59
N TYR A 32 -18.45 -6.94 0.51
CA TYR A 32 -17.86 -7.52 -0.70
C TYR A 32 -18.31 -8.97 -0.89
N PRO A 33 -19.60 -9.21 -1.17
CA PRO A 33 -20.20 -10.55 -1.18
C PRO A 33 -19.62 -11.45 -2.26
N ASP A 34 -19.17 -10.88 -3.38
CA ASP A 34 -18.63 -11.64 -4.52
C ASP A 34 -17.21 -12.15 -4.30
N GLY A 35 -16.51 -11.66 -3.25
CA GLY A 35 -15.12 -12.03 -3.00
C GLY A 35 -14.17 -11.62 -4.12
N VAL A 36 -12.94 -12.12 -4.10
CA VAL A 36 -11.93 -11.86 -5.13
C VAL A 36 -11.65 -13.17 -5.88
N ARG A 37 -11.85 -13.16 -7.19
CA ARG A 37 -11.51 -14.28 -8.06
C ARG A 37 -10.01 -14.39 -8.23
N VAL A 38 -9.47 -15.59 -8.12
CA VAL A 38 -8.08 -15.90 -8.45
C VAL A 38 -8.07 -16.66 -9.77
N ASP A 39 -7.31 -16.20 -10.76
CA ASP A 39 -7.23 -16.85 -12.06
C ASP A 39 -6.53 -18.23 -12.01
N ALA A 40 -6.49 -18.94 -13.13
CA ALA A 40 -5.86 -20.26 -13.22
C ALA A 40 -4.34 -20.24 -12.97
N ALA A 41 -3.71 -19.07 -13.06
CA ALA A 41 -2.29 -18.88 -12.81
C ALA A 41 -1.98 -18.41 -11.37
N GLY A 42 -3.00 -18.18 -10.54
CA GLY A 42 -2.85 -17.74 -9.15
C GLY A 42 -2.79 -16.24 -8.96
N TYR A 43 -3.30 -15.44 -9.92
CA TYR A 43 -3.36 -13.99 -9.80
C TYR A 43 -4.77 -13.52 -9.42
N PRO A 44 -4.92 -12.66 -8.40
CA PRO A 44 -6.22 -12.09 -8.05
C PRO A 44 -6.68 -11.09 -9.10
N ASP A 45 -7.97 -11.14 -9.43
CA ASP A 45 -8.66 -10.18 -10.28
C ASP A 45 -9.36 -9.14 -9.39
N PHE A 46 -8.76 -7.96 -9.30
CA PHE A 46 -9.32 -6.84 -8.55
C PHE A 46 -10.19 -5.91 -9.45
N GLY A 47 -10.20 -6.12 -10.76
CA GLY A 47 -10.93 -5.29 -11.72
C GLY A 47 -12.39 -5.02 -11.36
N PRO A 48 -13.17 -5.99 -10.86
CA PRO A 48 -14.56 -5.76 -10.42
C PRO A 48 -14.72 -4.72 -9.31
N TYR A 49 -13.66 -4.42 -8.56
CA TYR A 49 -13.63 -3.44 -7.47
C TYR A 49 -12.97 -2.11 -7.87
N ALA A 50 -12.50 -1.99 -9.10
CA ALA A 50 -11.90 -0.76 -9.59
C ALA A 50 -12.95 0.37 -9.62
N LYS A 51 -12.66 1.47 -8.95
CA LYS A 51 -13.48 2.69 -8.97
C LYS A 51 -13.04 3.64 -10.07
N ALA A 52 -11.77 3.57 -10.44
CA ALA A 52 -11.19 4.33 -11.53
C ALA A 52 -10.03 3.56 -12.15
N VAL A 53 -9.68 3.90 -13.36
CA VAL A 53 -8.58 3.33 -14.11
C VAL A 53 -7.72 4.45 -14.70
N ALA A 54 -6.41 4.29 -14.58
CA ALA A 54 -5.45 5.13 -15.29
C ALA A 54 -4.50 4.26 -16.11
N GLU A 55 -3.93 4.82 -17.15
CA GLU A 55 -2.80 4.25 -17.89
C GLU A 55 -1.60 5.17 -17.73
N VAL A 56 -0.46 4.61 -17.41
CA VAL A 56 0.80 5.32 -17.21
C VAL A 56 1.86 4.70 -18.09
N ALA A 57 2.52 5.53 -18.90
CA ALA A 57 3.64 5.14 -19.75
C ALA A 57 4.97 5.22 -18.97
N ASP A 58 6.02 4.65 -19.54
CA ASP A 58 7.39 4.86 -19.04
C ASP A 58 7.73 6.36 -19.10
N PRO A 59 8.29 6.93 -18.02
CA PRO A 59 8.72 8.32 -18.04
C PRO A 59 9.85 8.51 -19.08
N PRO A 60 9.95 9.72 -19.69
CA PRO A 60 11.07 10.04 -20.57
C PRO A 60 12.42 9.83 -19.87
N GLU A 61 13.44 9.46 -20.64
CA GLU A 61 14.82 9.48 -20.17
C GLU A 61 15.14 10.88 -19.63
N ASN A 62 15.67 10.99 -18.43
CA ASN A 62 15.97 12.25 -17.70
C ASN A 62 14.89 12.72 -16.70
N PHE A 63 13.83 11.99 -16.48
CA PHE A 63 13.00 12.21 -15.32
C PHE A 63 13.78 11.76 -14.07
N GLY A 64 14.07 12.68 -13.17
CA GLY A 64 14.92 12.46 -12.00
C GLY A 64 14.26 11.61 -10.89
N VAL A 65 13.26 10.81 -11.20
CA VAL A 65 12.58 9.91 -10.28
C VAL A 65 12.91 8.48 -10.71
N ASP A 66 13.86 7.89 -9.99
CA ASP A 66 14.36 6.54 -10.30
C ASP A 66 13.42 5.41 -9.90
N GLU A 67 12.30 5.70 -9.23
CA GLU A 67 11.37 4.67 -8.80
C GLU A 67 10.06 4.70 -9.60
N LEU A 68 9.99 3.76 -10.54
CA LEU A 68 8.85 3.60 -11.44
C LEU A 68 7.51 3.48 -10.69
N ARG A 69 7.50 2.79 -9.54
CA ARG A 69 6.30 2.60 -8.73
C ARG A 69 5.78 3.91 -8.18
N LEU A 70 6.67 4.76 -7.65
CA LEU A 70 6.29 6.07 -7.12
C LEU A 70 5.76 6.98 -8.22
N THR A 71 6.46 7.03 -9.37
CA THR A 71 6.02 7.78 -10.55
C THR A 71 4.64 7.33 -11.02
N ASP A 72 4.39 6.03 -11.06
CA ASP A 72 3.10 5.49 -11.48
C ASP A 72 1.96 5.94 -10.57
N TYR A 73 2.15 5.90 -9.25
CA TYR A 73 1.11 6.31 -8.30
C TYR A 73 0.77 7.80 -8.41
N VAL A 74 1.79 8.66 -8.38
CA VAL A 74 1.54 10.11 -8.46
C VAL A 74 0.98 10.53 -9.83
N SER A 75 1.42 9.90 -10.90
CA SER A 75 0.92 10.16 -12.25
C SER A 75 -0.52 9.70 -12.44
N ALA A 76 -0.89 8.54 -11.91
CA ALA A 76 -2.26 8.04 -11.94
C ALA A 76 -3.21 8.95 -11.13
N ASN A 77 -2.78 9.41 -9.94
CA ASN A 77 -3.51 10.38 -9.14
C ASN A 77 -3.71 11.68 -9.92
N ALA A 78 -2.66 12.26 -10.49
CA ALA A 78 -2.73 13.50 -11.24
C ALA A 78 -3.62 13.40 -12.48
N ALA A 79 -3.61 12.26 -13.18
CA ALA A 79 -4.47 12.03 -14.33
C ALA A 79 -5.97 12.06 -13.97
N LEU A 80 -6.35 11.52 -12.82
CA LEU A 80 -7.74 11.58 -12.34
C LEU A 80 -8.10 12.94 -11.75
N TYR A 81 -7.17 13.54 -10.99
CA TYR A 81 -7.33 14.87 -10.43
C TYR A 81 -7.56 15.92 -11.53
N SER A 82 -6.75 15.91 -12.60
CA SER A 82 -6.88 16.84 -13.72
C SER A 82 -8.18 16.71 -14.50
N GLN A 83 -8.82 15.54 -14.47
CA GLN A 83 -10.13 15.30 -15.06
C GLN A 83 -11.30 15.60 -14.11
N GLY A 84 -11.03 16.06 -12.88
CA GLY A 84 -12.07 16.37 -11.90
C GLY A 84 -12.81 15.13 -11.39
N HIS A 85 -12.13 13.99 -11.27
CA HIS A 85 -12.75 12.77 -10.75
C HIS A 85 -13.29 12.97 -9.33
N GLU A 86 -14.52 12.50 -9.05
CA GLU A 86 -15.26 12.76 -7.81
C GLU A 86 -14.49 12.45 -6.52
N LEU A 87 -13.66 11.41 -6.51
CA LEU A 87 -12.86 11.03 -5.33
C LEU A 87 -11.77 12.06 -5.00
N TRP A 88 -11.40 12.93 -5.93
CA TRP A 88 -10.41 13.99 -5.73
C TRP A 88 -11.03 15.35 -5.48
N ALA A 89 -12.38 15.48 -5.39
CA ALA A 89 -13.07 16.76 -5.22
C ALA A 89 -12.57 17.56 -4.00
N ASP A 90 -12.25 16.88 -2.90
CA ASP A 90 -11.80 17.49 -1.66
C ASP A 90 -10.28 17.37 -1.43
N GLN A 91 -9.53 16.85 -2.42
CA GLN A 91 -8.08 16.70 -2.30
C GLN A 91 -7.37 18.04 -2.55
N GLN A 92 -6.39 18.36 -1.70
CA GLN A 92 -5.58 19.58 -1.81
C GLN A 92 -4.42 19.42 -2.79
N THR A 93 -4.07 18.20 -3.18
CA THR A 93 -2.94 17.89 -4.05
C THR A 93 -3.27 16.75 -5.01
N ALA A 94 -2.71 16.84 -6.22
CA ALA A 94 -2.85 15.82 -7.24
C ALA A 94 -2.02 14.55 -6.97
N VAL A 95 -1.09 14.58 -6.01
CA VAL A 95 -0.16 13.46 -5.79
C VAL A 95 -0.64 12.43 -4.75
N ALA A 96 -1.62 12.79 -3.91
CA ALA A 96 -2.15 11.91 -2.88
C ALA A 96 -3.34 11.10 -3.40
N THR A 97 -3.39 9.82 -3.01
CA THR A 97 -4.54 8.96 -3.26
C THR A 97 -5.62 9.21 -2.20
N PRO A 98 -6.89 9.29 -2.55
CA PRO A 98 -7.97 9.47 -1.60
C PRO A 98 -7.97 8.39 -0.50
N ALA A 99 -8.35 8.76 0.73
CA ALA A 99 -8.37 7.86 1.87
C ALA A 99 -9.24 6.61 1.60
N GLY A 100 -8.76 5.45 2.01
CA GLY A 100 -9.42 4.16 1.80
C GLY A 100 -9.19 3.53 0.42
N TRP A 101 -8.44 4.19 -0.48
CA TRP A 101 -8.14 3.71 -1.82
C TRP A 101 -6.64 3.49 -2.04
N THR A 102 -6.30 2.59 -2.96
CA THR A 102 -4.92 2.29 -3.34
C THR A 102 -4.85 1.86 -4.80
N TRP A 103 -3.73 2.12 -5.43
CA TRP A 103 -3.48 1.68 -6.80
C TRP A 103 -2.99 0.23 -6.87
N HIS A 104 -3.49 -0.49 -7.84
CA HIS A 104 -3.05 -1.82 -8.24
C HIS A 104 -2.53 -1.78 -9.68
N HIS A 105 -1.31 -2.28 -9.91
CA HIS A 105 -0.80 -2.53 -11.25
C HIS A 105 -1.47 -3.79 -11.81
N ALA A 106 -2.43 -3.62 -12.69
CA ALA A 106 -3.13 -4.74 -13.30
C ALA A 106 -2.20 -5.54 -14.25
N VAL A 107 -2.48 -6.82 -14.35
CA VAL A 107 -1.76 -7.72 -15.25
C VAL A 107 -2.39 -7.66 -16.63
N GLY A 108 -1.72 -7.04 -17.60
CA GLY A 108 -2.21 -6.92 -18.98
C GLY A 108 -3.17 -5.75 -19.20
N GLY A 109 -3.69 -5.64 -20.41
CA GLY A 109 -4.76 -4.69 -20.73
C GLY A 109 -4.33 -3.35 -21.31
N SER A 110 -3.03 -3.02 -21.26
CA SER A 110 -2.53 -1.77 -21.86
C SER A 110 -1.74 -2.02 -23.14
N ALA A 111 -1.56 -0.98 -23.94
CA ALA A 111 -0.68 -0.98 -25.09
C ALA A 111 0.79 -1.21 -24.64
N PRO A 112 1.67 -1.71 -25.52
CA PRO A 112 3.09 -1.81 -25.21
C PRO A 112 3.67 -0.47 -24.71
N GLY A 113 4.43 -0.51 -23.63
CA GLY A 113 5.00 0.69 -22.99
C GLY A 113 4.03 1.43 -22.05
N TRP A 114 2.83 0.89 -21.83
CA TRP A 114 1.86 1.44 -20.89
C TRP A 114 1.54 0.44 -19.78
N ARG A 115 1.31 0.94 -18.57
CA ARG A 115 0.86 0.16 -17.41
C ARG A 115 -0.55 0.59 -17.06
N ARG A 116 -1.43 -0.41 -16.88
CA ARG A 116 -2.79 -0.20 -16.40
C ARG A 116 -2.79 -0.15 -14.87
N MET A 117 -3.33 0.93 -14.33
CA MET A 117 -3.49 1.17 -12.91
C MET A 117 -4.98 1.13 -12.56
N GLU A 118 -5.34 0.33 -11.57
CA GLU A 118 -6.71 0.20 -11.07
C GLU A 118 -6.79 0.75 -9.64
N LEU A 119 -7.67 1.73 -9.41
CA LEU A 119 -7.92 2.28 -8.08
C LEU A 119 -8.93 1.40 -7.37
N ILE A 120 -8.48 0.70 -6.34
CA ILE A 120 -9.28 -0.28 -5.61
C ILE A 120 -9.29 0.02 -4.11
N PRO A 121 -10.31 -0.46 -3.34
CA PRO A 121 -10.31 -0.30 -1.88
C PRO A 121 -9.08 -0.97 -1.25
N VAL A 122 -8.45 -0.29 -0.27
CA VAL A 122 -7.27 -0.82 0.44
C VAL A 122 -7.55 -2.18 1.08
N GLU A 123 -8.74 -2.37 1.63
CA GLU A 123 -9.13 -3.63 2.27
C GLU A 123 -9.34 -4.79 1.30
N VAL A 124 -9.74 -4.50 0.05
CA VAL A 124 -9.84 -5.52 -1.02
C VAL A 124 -8.45 -5.95 -1.45
N LYS A 125 -7.54 -5.00 -1.66
CA LYS A 125 -6.15 -5.31 -2.01
C LYS A 125 -5.45 -6.10 -0.91
N ALA A 126 -5.74 -5.80 0.35
CA ALA A 126 -5.15 -6.46 1.51
C ALA A 126 -5.68 -7.90 1.75
N LEU A 127 -6.74 -8.34 1.06
CA LEU A 127 -7.28 -9.69 1.23
C LEU A 127 -6.29 -10.77 0.79
N LEU A 128 -5.54 -10.52 -0.28
CA LEU A 128 -4.66 -11.50 -0.91
C LEU A 128 -3.27 -10.95 -1.15
N ARG A 129 -2.25 -11.76 -0.87
CA ARG A 129 -0.88 -11.53 -1.36
C ARG A 129 -0.90 -11.70 -2.88
N HIS A 130 -0.13 -10.89 -3.60
CA HIS A 130 -0.11 -11.01 -5.06
C HIS A 130 1.18 -10.48 -5.67
N HIS A 131 1.47 -10.95 -6.88
CA HIS A 131 2.36 -10.26 -7.78
C HIS A 131 1.52 -9.36 -8.69
N GLY A 132 1.77 -8.07 -8.68
CA GLY A 132 1.17 -7.13 -9.61
C GLY A 132 1.89 -7.09 -10.96
N GLY A 133 1.32 -6.30 -11.88
CA GLY A 133 1.88 -6.11 -13.22
C GLY A 133 3.30 -5.55 -13.20
N LEU A 134 3.66 -4.76 -12.18
CA LEU A 134 4.99 -4.17 -12.06
C LEU A 134 6.08 -5.19 -11.75
N ALA A 135 5.86 -6.11 -10.81
CA ALA A 135 6.82 -7.17 -10.49
C ALA A 135 7.10 -8.05 -11.71
N ARG A 136 6.09 -8.32 -12.53
CA ARG A 136 6.22 -9.07 -13.78
C ARG A 136 6.97 -8.28 -14.83
N SER A 137 6.64 -7.01 -15.03
CA SER A 137 7.31 -6.12 -15.98
C SER A 137 8.79 -5.94 -15.63
N ALA A 138 9.13 -5.76 -14.37
CA ALA A 138 10.51 -5.65 -13.90
C ALA A 138 11.33 -6.93 -14.15
N ALA A 139 10.70 -8.11 -13.98
CA ALA A 139 11.34 -9.38 -14.27
C ALA A 139 11.63 -9.56 -15.79
N ASP A 140 10.70 -9.11 -16.65
CA ASP A 140 10.83 -9.22 -18.10
C ASP A 140 11.87 -8.23 -18.68
N HIS A 141 12.07 -7.08 -18.07
CA HIS A 141 12.95 -6.02 -18.58
C HIS A 141 14.32 -5.95 -17.89
N GLY A 142 14.61 -6.84 -16.93
CA GLY A 142 15.91 -6.85 -16.23
C GLY A 142 16.23 -5.57 -15.44
N ARG A 143 15.25 -4.72 -15.22
CA ARG A 143 15.39 -3.47 -14.45
C ARG A 143 15.56 -3.80 -12.97
N ARG A 144 16.79 -3.95 -12.55
CA ARG A 144 17.20 -3.88 -11.15
C ARG A 144 17.70 -2.47 -10.88
N GLY A 145 17.22 -1.87 -9.82
CA GLY A 145 17.93 -0.74 -9.25
C GLY A 145 17.02 0.41 -8.93
N THR A 146 16.69 0.47 -7.70
CA THR A 146 16.35 1.71 -7.00
C THR A 146 17.66 2.49 -6.87
N ARG A 147 17.79 3.63 -7.54
CA ARG A 147 18.64 4.69 -7.03
C ARG A 147 17.80 5.48 -6.03
N PRO A 148 18.25 5.64 -4.78
CA PRO A 148 17.57 6.53 -3.86
C PRO A 148 17.48 7.94 -4.47
N LEU A 149 16.39 8.64 -4.20
CA LEU A 149 16.31 10.08 -4.44
C LEU A 149 17.46 10.75 -3.67
N GLN A 150 18.62 10.91 -4.32
CA GLN A 150 19.83 11.40 -3.69
C GLN A 150 19.82 12.93 -3.60
N ASP A 151 20.20 13.42 -2.40
CA ASP A 151 20.73 14.75 -2.11
C ASP A 151 19.78 15.95 -2.02
N ARG A 152 18.53 15.79 -1.60
CA ARG A 152 17.74 16.96 -1.20
C ARG A 152 17.32 16.86 0.25
N ARG A 153 17.49 17.94 1.00
CA ARG A 153 16.99 18.02 2.38
C ARG A 153 15.47 17.82 2.32
N PRO A 154 14.95 16.74 2.89
CA PRO A 154 13.52 16.47 2.85
C PRO A 154 12.77 17.60 3.55
N ALA A 155 11.63 18.02 2.99
CA ALA A 155 10.68 18.79 3.74
C ALA A 155 10.28 18.00 5.00
N HIS A 156 10.07 18.69 6.12
CA HIS A 156 9.63 17.99 7.33
C HIS A 156 8.24 17.38 7.10
N PHE A 157 8.12 16.09 7.41
CA PHE A 157 6.83 15.42 7.47
C PHE A 157 5.92 16.12 8.49
N SER A 158 4.67 16.33 8.13
CA SER A 158 3.65 16.84 9.05
C SER A 158 2.36 16.05 8.90
N LEU A 159 1.66 15.86 10.02
CA LEU A 159 0.33 15.26 10.03
C LEU A 159 -0.73 16.30 9.75
N SER A 160 -1.75 15.94 8.97
CA SER A 160 -2.89 16.79 8.70
C SER A 160 -3.59 17.20 10.00
N LYS A 161 -4.04 18.44 10.04
CA LYS A 161 -4.93 18.92 11.11
C LYS A 161 -6.40 18.64 10.78
N GLU A 162 -6.66 18.36 9.51
CA GLU A 162 -7.98 18.12 8.94
C GLU A 162 -8.18 16.63 8.70
N GLY A 163 -9.21 16.15 9.13
CA GLY A 163 -9.82 14.83 9.14
C GLY A 163 -10.74 14.84 10.32
N ALA A 164 -11.97 14.30 10.22
CA ALA A 164 -13.00 14.35 11.26
C ALA A 164 -12.42 14.61 12.65
N ASP A 165 -12.98 15.53 13.44
CA ASP A 165 -12.49 15.95 14.77
C ASP A 165 -11.60 14.86 15.37
N PRO A 166 -10.35 15.11 15.74
CA PRO A 166 -9.46 14.06 16.18
C PRO A 166 -10.21 13.32 17.29
N VAL A 167 -10.72 12.12 16.94
CA VAL A 167 -11.33 11.28 17.96
C VAL A 167 -10.18 11.03 18.91
N SER A 168 -10.15 11.81 19.98
CA SER A 168 -9.14 11.69 21.01
C SER A 168 -9.29 10.28 21.54
N VAL A 169 -8.33 9.42 21.16
CA VAL A 169 -8.34 8.02 21.58
C VAL A 169 -8.22 8.01 23.10
N SER A 170 -9.34 7.72 23.77
CA SER A 170 -9.41 7.67 25.22
C SER A 170 -8.58 6.52 25.79
N GLU A 171 -8.25 6.59 27.06
CA GLU A 171 -7.55 5.50 27.74
C GLU A 171 -8.39 4.21 27.77
N ASP A 172 -9.71 4.36 27.95
CA ASP A 172 -10.66 3.21 27.98
C ASP A 172 -10.72 2.52 26.61
N LEU A 173 -10.74 3.30 25.52
CA LEU A 173 -10.73 2.75 24.16
C LEU A 173 -9.40 2.04 23.84
N LEU A 174 -8.26 2.58 24.31
CA LEU A 174 -6.96 1.93 24.21
C LEU A 174 -6.94 0.60 24.98
N GLN A 175 -7.42 0.59 26.21
CA GLN A 175 -7.46 -0.62 27.03
C GLN A 175 -8.35 -1.68 26.38
N ALA A 176 -9.54 -1.31 25.91
CA ALA A 176 -10.45 -2.22 25.22
C ALA A 176 -9.83 -2.81 23.94
N ALA A 177 -9.05 -2.00 23.19
CA ALA A 177 -8.33 -2.48 22.02
C ALA A 177 -7.19 -3.42 22.39
N GLU A 178 -6.40 -3.11 23.43
CA GLU A 178 -5.33 -3.97 23.94
C GLU A 178 -5.86 -5.32 24.44
N GLU A 179 -7.03 -5.34 25.08
CA GLU A 179 -7.73 -6.57 25.47
C GLU A 179 -8.14 -7.40 24.24
N ARG A 180 -8.69 -6.76 23.20
CA ARG A 180 -9.05 -7.42 21.93
C ARG A 180 -7.83 -7.95 21.17
N LEU A 181 -6.70 -7.26 21.24
CA LEU A 181 -5.43 -7.66 20.62
C LEU A 181 -4.70 -8.75 21.44
N GLY A 182 -4.96 -8.83 22.75
CA GLY A 182 -4.34 -9.75 23.68
C GLY A 182 -2.91 -9.36 24.07
N TYR A 183 -2.53 -8.08 23.92
CA TYR A 183 -1.24 -7.52 24.36
C TYR A 183 -1.32 -6.00 24.49
N ARG A 184 -0.41 -5.41 25.25
CA ARG A 184 -0.26 -3.95 25.36
C ARG A 184 0.52 -3.41 24.16
N LEU A 185 0.08 -2.27 23.65
CA LEU A 185 0.77 -1.56 22.58
C LEU A 185 2.10 -0.98 23.08
N PRO A 186 3.16 -0.96 22.26
CA PRO A 186 4.41 -0.27 22.58
C PRO A 186 4.17 1.19 22.95
N GLY A 187 4.83 1.66 24.02
CA GLY A 187 4.59 2.97 24.62
C GLY A 187 4.59 4.16 23.66
N PRO A 188 5.61 4.32 22.80
CA PRO A 188 5.67 5.39 21.81
C PRO A 188 4.47 5.38 20.85
N TYR A 189 4.11 4.21 20.31
CA TYR A 189 2.96 4.11 19.41
C TYR A 189 1.62 4.35 20.13
N ARG A 190 1.50 3.88 21.36
CA ARG A 190 0.32 4.15 22.21
C ARG A 190 0.13 5.64 22.47
N ALA A 191 1.22 6.37 22.74
CA ALA A 191 1.20 7.82 22.87
C ALA A 191 0.82 8.50 21.56
N PHE A 192 1.35 8.03 20.44
CA PHE A 192 0.99 8.54 19.10
C PHE A 192 -0.50 8.37 18.80
N LEU A 193 -1.10 7.20 19.07
CA LEU A 193 -2.52 6.98 18.86
C LEU A 193 -3.40 8.00 19.62
N LYS A 194 -3.02 8.35 20.83
CA LYS A 194 -3.73 9.37 21.63
C LYS A 194 -3.67 10.76 21.02
N LEU A 195 -2.57 11.09 20.37
CA LEU A 195 -2.29 12.44 19.85
C LEU A 195 -2.70 12.60 18.38
N ALA A 196 -2.58 11.55 17.62
CA ALA A 196 -2.61 11.62 16.16
C ALA A 196 -3.23 10.40 15.46
N GLY A 197 -3.89 9.50 16.19
CA GLY A 197 -4.58 8.35 15.59
C GLY A 197 -5.62 8.81 14.58
N GLY A 198 -5.66 8.14 13.42
CA GLY A 198 -6.56 8.51 12.32
C GLY A 198 -6.09 9.68 11.46
N ARG A 199 -4.98 10.35 11.80
CA ARG A 199 -4.41 11.41 10.97
C ARG A 199 -3.51 10.82 9.88
N GLY A 200 -3.60 11.39 8.69
CA GLY A 200 -2.69 11.12 7.58
C GLY A 200 -1.61 12.18 7.43
N PRO A 201 -0.63 11.97 6.54
CA PRO A 201 0.30 13.01 6.15
C PRO A 201 -0.42 14.17 5.45
N VAL A 202 0.14 15.36 5.54
CA VAL A 202 -0.25 16.48 4.67
C VAL A 202 0.31 16.17 3.28
N GLY A 203 -0.57 15.95 2.30
CA GLY A 203 -0.16 15.44 0.98
C GLY A 203 0.32 13.99 1.09
N VAL A 204 1.61 13.76 0.88
CA VAL A 204 2.23 12.44 0.98
C VAL A 204 3.46 12.48 1.88
N ALA A 205 3.81 11.34 2.48
CA ALA A 205 5.07 11.16 3.17
C ALA A 205 5.88 10.03 2.50
N LEU A 206 7.18 10.21 2.44
CA LEU A 206 8.10 9.31 1.76
C LEU A 206 9.14 8.73 2.72
N ASP A 207 9.40 7.44 2.61
CA ASP A 207 10.68 6.86 2.97
C ASP A 207 11.50 6.69 1.69
N THR A 208 12.46 7.57 1.47
CA THR A 208 13.21 7.61 0.22
C THR A 208 14.19 6.44 0.05
N GLU A 209 14.61 5.80 1.14
CA GLU A 209 15.49 4.63 1.08
C GLU A 209 14.72 3.38 0.62
N LEU A 210 13.44 3.28 0.99
CA LEU A 210 12.59 2.15 0.65
C LEU A 210 11.70 2.42 -0.58
N GLY A 211 11.65 3.66 -1.06
CA GLY A 211 10.69 4.07 -2.07
C GLY A 211 9.23 3.88 -1.62
N MET A 212 8.98 4.02 -0.33
CA MET A 212 7.65 3.86 0.25
C MET A 212 6.92 5.20 0.25
N LEU A 213 5.69 5.20 -0.28
CA LEU A 213 4.79 6.35 -0.25
C LEU A 213 3.65 6.08 0.71
N LEU A 214 3.55 6.93 1.74
CA LEU A 214 2.45 6.95 2.69
C LEU A 214 1.56 8.15 2.39
N ASP A 215 0.35 7.90 1.92
CA ASP A 215 -0.69 8.89 1.62
C ASP A 215 -2.02 8.56 2.31
N GLN A 216 -2.05 7.45 3.05
CA GLN A 216 -3.21 7.01 3.82
C GLN A 216 -3.06 7.43 5.29
N PRO A 217 -4.19 7.65 6.00
CA PRO A 217 -4.17 7.89 7.43
C PRO A 217 -3.59 6.69 8.19
N PHE A 218 -2.96 6.97 9.32
CA PHE A 218 -2.65 5.92 10.29
C PHE A 218 -3.93 5.30 10.82
N LEU A 219 -3.91 3.98 10.99
CA LEU A 219 -5.03 3.28 11.63
C LEU A 219 -5.24 3.82 13.05
N THR A 220 -6.50 3.95 13.43
CA THR A 220 -6.91 4.49 14.74
C THR A 220 -7.80 3.49 15.48
N LEU A 221 -8.31 3.88 16.61
CA LEU A 221 -9.29 3.10 17.38
C LEU A 221 -10.66 3.75 17.21
N CYS A 222 -11.61 3.00 16.68
CA CYS A 222 -12.99 3.42 16.48
C CYS A 222 -13.92 2.55 17.32
N GLU A 223 -15.05 3.11 17.75
CA GLU A 223 -16.13 2.33 18.38
C GLU A 223 -16.86 1.47 17.34
N GLU A 224 -16.91 1.94 16.10
CA GLU A 224 -17.52 1.26 14.96
C GLU A 224 -16.47 0.52 14.12
N TYR A 225 -16.88 -0.60 13.53
CA TYR A 225 -16.03 -1.38 12.62
C TYR A 225 -15.88 -0.64 11.30
N GLY A 226 -14.72 -0.02 11.09
CA GLY A 226 -14.36 0.70 9.86
C GLY A 226 -13.01 0.28 9.30
N VAL A 227 -12.75 0.63 8.06
CA VAL A 227 -11.47 0.36 7.38
C VAL A 227 -10.26 0.98 8.12
N GLU A 228 -10.53 2.04 8.88
CA GLU A 228 -9.54 2.77 9.67
C GLU A 228 -9.33 2.20 11.08
N ASP A 229 -10.22 1.30 11.56
CA ASP A 229 -10.08 0.68 12.88
C ASP A 229 -8.90 -0.29 12.91
N LEU A 230 -7.95 -0.01 13.81
CA LEU A 230 -6.70 -0.77 13.96
C LEU A 230 -6.93 -2.26 14.19
N VAL A 231 -7.86 -2.61 15.07
CA VAL A 231 -8.13 -4.01 15.42
C VAL A 231 -8.85 -4.73 14.28
N TYR A 232 -9.79 -4.05 13.64
CA TYR A 232 -10.54 -4.59 12.52
C TYR A 232 -9.67 -4.78 11.27
N ALA A 233 -8.85 -3.78 10.92
CA ALA A 233 -7.93 -3.88 9.80
C ALA A 233 -6.98 -5.08 9.94
N ASN A 234 -6.44 -5.30 11.13
CA ASN A 234 -5.50 -6.38 11.40
C ASN A 234 -6.08 -7.79 11.33
N LYS A 235 -7.41 -7.96 11.40
CA LYS A 235 -8.04 -9.27 11.17
C LYS A 235 -7.84 -9.79 9.75
N CYS A 236 -7.69 -8.89 8.77
CA CYS A 236 -7.51 -9.25 7.36
C CYS A 236 -6.07 -9.32 6.90
N LEU A 237 -5.12 -8.88 7.73
CA LEU A 237 -3.70 -8.86 7.39
C LEU A 237 -2.95 -10.16 7.77
N ARG A 238 -3.68 -11.21 8.14
CA ARG A 238 -3.08 -12.47 8.64
C ARG A 238 -2.24 -13.21 7.59
N ASP A 239 -2.53 -13.02 6.30
CA ASP A 239 -1.73 -13.58 5.22
C ASP A 239 -0.45 -12.78 4.96
N HIS A 240 -0.44 -11.50 5.32
CA HIS A 240 0.69 -10.60 5.14
C HIS A 240 1.59 -10.53 6.37
N LEU A 241 1.00 -10.61 7.56
CA LEU A 241 1.68 -10.40 8.84
C LEU A 241 1.40 -11.55 9.79
N THR A 242 2.41 -11.96 10.55
CA THR A 242 2.20 -12.84 11.69
C THR A 242 1.68 -12.07 12.90
N LYS A 243 1.22 -12.79 13.94
CA LYS A 243 0.76 -12.19 15.21
C LYS A 243 1.83 -11.36 15.98
N ASP A 244 3.07 -11.39 15.50
CA ASP A 244 4.17 -10.61 16.09
C ASP A 244 4.21 -9.18 15.53
N TYR A 245 3.44 -8.90 14.50
CA TYR A 245 3.36 -7.61 13.85
C TYR A 245 1.92 -7.10 13.82
N LEU A 246 1.77 -5.80 13.97
CA LEU A 246 0.51 -5.05 13.91
C LEU A 246 0.58 -4.09 12.73
N GLY A 247 -0.30 -4.21 11.76
CA GLY A 247 -0.47 -3.21 10.71
C GLY A 247 -0.94 -1.89 11.31
N ILE A 248 -0.28 -0.79 10.98
CA ILE A 248 -0.52 0.54 11.58
C ILE A 248 -0.92 1.61 10.58
N ALA A 249 -0.64 1.42 9.30
CA ALA A 249 -1.10 2.29 8.22
C ALA A 249 -1.01 1.55 6.89
N TYR A 250 -1.97 1.76 6.00
CA TYR A 250 -1.82 1.38 4.61
C TYR A 250 -0.85 2.36 3.93
N ALA A 251 0.01 1.85 3.07
CA ALA A 251 0.89 2.63 2.21
C ALA A 251 0.64 2.23 0.75
N GLN A 252 1.07 3.02 -0.20
CA GLN A 252 0.93 2.63 -1.60
C GLN A 252 1.76 1.36 -1.87
N GLY A 253 1.07 0.32 -2.33
CA GLY A 253 1.65 -0.99 -2.59
C GLY A 253 1.97 -1.86 -1.38
N GLY A 254 1.53 -1.49 -0.15
CA GLY A 254 1.82 -2.30 1.03
C GLY A 254 1.19 -1.81 2.31
N ILE A 255 1.76 -2.26 3.44
CA ILE A 255 1.34 -1.87 4.77
C ILE A 255 2.54 -1.63 5.69
N LEU A 256 2.45 -0.60 6.53
CA LEU A 256 3.37 -0.40 7.64
C LEU A 256 2.97 -1.29 8.81
N ALA A 257 3.93 -1.97 9.41
CA ALA A 257 3.75 -2.91 10.48
C ALA A 257 4.65 -2.58 11.67
N LEU A 258 4.06 -2.54 12.85
CA LEU A 258 4.76 -2.37 14.12
C LEU A 258 5.06 -3.75 14.72
N LYS A 259 6.30 -4.01 15.12
CA LYS A 259 6.66 -5.20 15.87
C LYS A 259 6.09 -5.12 17.28
N VAL A 260 5.27 -6.10 17.67
CA VAL A 260 4.54 -6.09 18.96
C VAL A 260 4.92 -7.26 19.87
N ARG A 261 5.63 -8.25 19.37
CA ARG A 261 6.08 -9.43 20.13
C ARG A 261 7.48 -9.86 19.72
N GLY A 262 8.17 -10.57 20.62
CA GLY A 262 9.53 -11.07 20.41
C GLY A 262 10.58 -9.97 20.52
N ASP A 263 11.68 -10.14 19.82
CA ASP A 263 12.78 -9.18 19.81
C ASP A 263 12.41 -7.92 19.02
N ARG A 264 13.03 -6.78 19.34
CA ARG A 264 12.85 -5.48 18.66
C ARG A 264 11.40 -4.97 18.69
N VAL A 265 10.65 -5.21 19.76
CA VAL A 265 9.31 -4.64 19.98
C VAL A 265 9.38 -3.12 19.89
N GLY A 266 8.46 -2.53 19.10
CA GLY A 266 8.41 -1.10 18.79
C GLY A 266 9.11 -0.71 17.50
N SER A 267 9.84 -1.61 16.84
CA SER A 267 10.39 -1.36 15.51
C SER A 267 9.30 -1.35 14.42
N VAL A 268 9.51 -0.57 13.37
CA VAL A 268 8.58 -0.42 12.25
C VAL A 268 9.14 -1.07 11.00
N TRP A 269 8.26 -1.72 10.26
CA TRP A 269 8.57 -2.50 9.07
C TRP A 269 7.58 -2.18 7.95
N TYR A 270 8.02 -2.31 6.72
CA TYR A 270 7.17 -2.19 5.54
C TYR A 270 6.99 -3.56 4.88
N CYS A 271 5.73 -3.97 4.71
CA CYS A 271 5.33 -5.17 3.99
C CYS A 271 4.82 -4.77 2.60
N VAL A 272 5.59 -5.06 1.57
CA VAL A 272 5.20 -4.81 0.18
C VAL A 272 4.24 -5.91 -0.25
N TYR A 273 3.08 -5.56 -0.78
CA TYR A 273 2.11 -6.54 -1.30
C TYR A 273 2.55 -7.18 -2.63
N ASP A 274 3.19 -6.38 -3.48
CA ASP A 274 3.68 -6.79 -4.79
C ASP A 274 5.21 -6.97 -4.73
N ASP A 275 5.66 -7.95 -3.96
CA ASP A 275 7.08 -8.28 -3.80
C ASP A 275 7.44 -9.50 -4.65
N ALA A 276 8.33 -9.31 -5.61
CA ALA A 276 8.80 -10.39 -6.47
C ALA A 276 9.48 -11.55 -5.71
N ARG A 277 9.88 -11.32 -4.45
CA ARG A 277 10.42 -12.37 -3.57
C ARG A 277 9.30 -13.26 -2.97
N ASP A 278 8.05 -12.77 -2.93
CA ASP A 278 6.92 -13.57 -2.43
C ASP A 278 6.54 -14.62 -3.46
N THR A 279 6.81 -15.86 -3.16
CA THR A 279 6.52 -16.99 -4.05
C THR A 279 5.46 -17.88 -3.43
N GLY A 280 4.75 -18.65 -4.25
CA GLY A 280 3.82 -19.68 -3.79
C GLY A 280 4.50 -20.95 -3.27
N ALA A 281 5.82 -20.93 -3.05
CA ALA A 281 6.53 -22.07 -2.47
C ALA A 281 6.04 -22.33 -1.03
N PRO A 282 5.89 -23.60 -0.64
CA PRO A 282 5.59 -23.93 0.76
C PRO A 282 6.66 -23.40 1.69
N GLU A 283 6.27 -22.54 2.63
CA GLU A 283 7.14 -21.87 3.59
C GLU A 283 6.33 -21.57 4.84
N GLU A 284 6.95 -21.68 6.02
CA GLU A 284 6.33 -21.24 7.26
C GLU A 284 6.04 -19.72 7.21
N ALA A 285 4.87 -19.32 7.72
CA ALA A 285 4.45 -17.91 7.66
C ALA A 285 5.45 -16.96 8.35
N ALA A 286 6.10 -17.41 9.43
CA ALA A 286 7.10 -16.62 10.14
C ALA A 286 8.35 -16.37 9.29
N ASP A 287 8.84 -17.38 8.59
CA ASP A 287 10.04 -17.30 7.74
C ASP A 287 9.76 -16.40 6.53
N ARG A 288 8.57 -16.56 5.91
CA ARG A 288 8.12 -15.70 4.82
C ARG A 288 8.05 -14.24 5.24
N VAL A 289 7.39 -13.95 6.35
CA VAL A 289 7.24 -12.58 6.86
C VAL A 289 8.62 -11.99 7.19
N ALA A 290 9.49 -12.74 7.88
CA ALA A 290 10.85 -12.28 8.17
C ALA A 290 11.67 -11.96 6.91
N ARG A 291 11.44 -12.68 5.82
CA ARG A 291 12.13 -12.47 4.54
C ARG A 291 11.59 -11.29 3.74
N LEU A 292 10.28 -11.03 3.82
CA LEU A 292 9.61 -10.02 3.01
C LEU A 292 9.58 -8.64 3.64
N LEU A 293 9.57 -8.56 4.97
CA LEU A 293 9.52 -7.29 5.66
C LEU A 293 10.81 -6.47 5.48
N LEU A 294 10.64 -5.19 5.19
CA LEU A 294 11.71 -4.22 5.04
C LEU A 294 11.76 -3.33 6.30
N PRO A 295 12.93 -3.16 6.95
CA PRO A 295 13.03 -2.35 8.16
C PRO A 295 12.88 -0.86 7.85
N CYS A 296 11.98 -0.15 8.57
CA CYS A 296 11.75 1.28 8.44
C CYS A 296 12.31 2.08 9.63
N GLY A 297 12.50 1.47 10.78
CA GLY A 297 13.08 2.10 11.97
C GLY A 297 13.17 1.12 13.13
N ASP A 298 14.17 1.29 13.98
CA ASP A 298 14.35 0.45 15.17
C ASP A 298 13.35 0.82 16.27
N THR A 299 12.81 2.04 16.20
CA THR A 299 11.72 2.54 17.04
C THR A 299 10.67 3.23 16.20
N PHE A 300 9.47 3.42 16.75
CA PHE A 300 8.41 4.17 16.10
C PHE A 300 8.79 5.65 15.89
N ASP A 301 9.51 6.24 16.85
CA ASP A 301 9.97 7.63 16.75
C ASP A 301 11.02 7.80 15.63
N GLU A 302 11.96 6.88 15.52
CA GLU A 302 12.94 6.89 14.40
C GLU A 302 12.24 6.75 13.05
N PHE A 303 11.24 5.88 12.95
CA PHE A 303 10.45 5.78 11.74
C PHE A 303 9.80 7.11 11.36
N LEU A 304 9.15 7.80 12.30
CA LEU A 304 8.54 9.11 12.03
C LEU A 304 9.58 10.15 11.59
N LEU A 305 10.79 10.10 12.13
CA LEU A 305 11.88 11.01 11.75
C LEU A 305 12.46 10.71 10.36
N ARG A 306 12.32 9.48 9.86
CA ARG A 306 12.74 9.12 8.50
C ARG A 306 11.78 9.58 7.42
N LEU A 307 10.51 9.79 7.77
CA LEU A 307 9.51 10.24 6.81
C LEU A 307 9.80 11.67 6.36
N ALA A 308 9.99 11.81 5.07
CA ALA A 308 10.05 13.12 4.41
C ALA A 308 8.65 13.55 3.98
N GLY A 309 8.34 14.84 4.08
CA GLY A 309 7.14 15.41 3.46
C GLY A 309 7.22 15.34 1.94
N SER A 310 6.10 15.62 1.27
CA SER A 310 6.03 15.62 -0.19
C SER A 310 7.07 16.57 -0.79
N PRO A 311 8.05 16.06 -1.53
CA PRO A 311 8.96 16.94 -2.26
C PRO A 311 8.15 17.66 -3.37
N PRO A 312 8.36 18.98 -3.58
CA PRO A 312 7.69 19.72 -4.65
C PRO A 312 7.86 19.10 -6.05
N GLU A 313 8.94 18.35 -6.22
CA GLU A 313 9.26 17.65 -7.45
C GLU A 313 8.24 16.56 -7.82
N LEU A 314 7.54 15.98 -6.84
CA LEU A 314 6.50 14.97 -7.14
C LEU A 314 5.31 15.61 -7.88
N GLU A 315 4.91 16.81 -7.48
CA GLU A 315 3.86 17.55 -8.17
C GLU A 315 4.31 17.90 -9.58
N THR A 316 5.55 18.39 -9.73
CA THR A 316 6.13 18.70 -11.05
C THR A 316 6.19 17.45 -11.93
N VAL A 317 6.61 16.30 -11.41
CA VAL A 317 6.61 15.03 -12.15
C VAL A 317 5.20 14.64 -12.56
N ALA A 318 4.24 14.71 -11.64
CA ALA A 318 2.85 14.35 -11.89
C ALA A 318 2.24 15.22 -13.02
N GLU A 319 2.45 16.54 -12.97
CA GLU A 319 2.03 17.49 -14.00
C GLU A 319 2.67 17.17 -15.35
N LEU A 320 3.98 16.99 -15.40
CA LEU A 320 4.70 16.68 -16.64
C LEU A 320 4.24 15.35 -17.25
N MET A 321 3.92 14.35 -16.45
CA MET A 321 3.39 13.06 -16.95
C MET A 321 2.00 13.22 -17.59
N VAL A 322 1.17 14.08 -17.02
CA VAL A 322 -0.17 14.37 -17.57
C VAL A 322 -0.07 15.26 -18.81
N ASP A 323 0.62 16.38 -18.73
CA ASP A 323 0.76 17.37 -19.82
C ASP A 323 1.53 16.79 -21.03
N GLY A 324 2.51 15.94 -20.76
CA GLY A 324 3.25 15.19 -21.79
C GLY A 324 2.49 14.02 -22.41
N GLY A 325 1.29 13.72 -21.91
CA GLY A 325 0.48 12.59 -22.39
C GLY A 325 1.00 11.21 -21.97
N PHE A 326 1.86 11.13 -20.93
CA PHE A 326 2.40 9.88 -20.38
C PHE A 326 1.51 9.28 -19.28
N ALA A 327 0.51 10.00 -18.81
CA ALA A 327 -0.51 9.52 -17.89
C ALA A 327 -1.89 10.00 -18.30
N ARG A 328 -2.88 9.11 -18.26
CA ARG A 328 -4.26 9.44 -18.62
C ARG A 328 -5.25 8.59 -17.82
N ALA A 329 -6.39 9.18 -17.46
CA ALA A 329 -7.52 8.42 -16.96
C ALA A 329 -8.22 7.68 -18.11
N VAL A 330 -8.74 6.50 -17.81
CA VAL A 330 -9.46 5.66 -18.76
C VAL A 330 -10.94 5.66 -18.39
N PRO A 331 -11.86 6.02 -19.30
CA PRO A 331 -13.28 5.93 -19.02
C PRO A 331 -13.67 4.50 -18.61
N MET A 332 -14.41 4.39 -17.53
CA MET A 332 -15.05 3.14 -17.12
C MET A 332 -16.37 3.05 -17.89
N GLY A 333 -16.48 2.04 -18.76
CA GLY A 333 -17.68 1.80 -19.59
C GLY A 333 -18.87 1.27 -18.78
#